data_d7e227f87ed817130d21a8582e7e1d82
#
_entry.id   d7e227f87ed817130d21a8582e7e1d82
#
_cell.length_a   1.000
_cell.length_b   1.000
_cell.length_c   1.000
_cell.angle_alpha   90.00
_cell.angle_beta   90.00
_cell.angle_gamma   90.00
#
_symmetry.space_group_name_H-M   'P 1'
#
loop_
_entity.id
_entity.type
_entity.pdbx_description
1 polymer ?
#
loop_
_entity_poly.entity_id
_entity_poly.type
_entity_poly.pdbx_seq_one_letter_code
_entity_poly.pdbx_strand_id
1 'polypeptide(L)'
;MRKKIGLSLLLFAGISMGIQAVEIQGKIDRMNGRYVCGENVQFTFHVLDDNKLPLKSGQLQIVLSNDGGQKMFNQTFDLAANSEIKVSGTLKNPGFLRAVASLKGQKKWNVQGAAFEPEKIMSARPAPADFDNFWQQAQIKQENTPADLKLTPLPEKSRSHFEAYSVSVAAPGGRVYGFLTVPKSKTPVPLLVMVPGAGPGFGGPQAPRAQNRIACLVMNVHEYDPMTPGKTVNELYKEDQQKGYYPCRDAADRDKYFYYRAILGINRAVSLIAKLPEIDEKRIGIAGSSQGGAFTLILSGLNPLIGSVVANVPAMCDHYGWQAGRQAGWPQIHFNSKGKGDTTAGYYDAVNFARSIKVPTWIIVGFADTTCPPSSVYAAWNAIPFRNKHIIDEIGMGHQVRPSYNQALNKQEVLLLK
;
A
#
# COMPACT_ATOMS: atom_id res chain seq x y z
N MET A 1 -45.80 -4.70 -68.24
CA MET A 1 -46.24 -4.08 -66.99
C MET A 1 -45.28 -4.46 -65.90
N ARG A 2 -44.34 -3.60 -65.52
CA ARG A 2 -43.40 -3.77 -64.37
C ARG A 2 -43.77 -2.80 -63.29
N LYS A 3 -44.27 -3.33 -62.17
CA LYS A 3 -44.56 -2.52 -60.97
C LYS A 3 -43.25 -2.15 -60.25
N LYS A 4 -42.97 -0.87 -60.09
CA LYS A 4 -41.90 -0.34 -59.19
C LYS A 4 -42.41 -0.37 -57.76
N ILE A 5 -41.72 -1.08 -56.89
CA ILE A 5 -41.93 -1.04 -55.46
C ILE A 5 -40.95 0.04 -54.90
N GLY A 6 -41.49 1.13 -54.38
CA GLY A 6 -40.71 2.17 -53.73
C GLY A 6 -40.31 1.70 -52.32
N LEU A 7 -39.01 1.70 -52.03
CA LEU A 7 -38.45 1.40 -50.73
C LEU A 7 -38.28 2.74 -49.97
N SER A 8 -39.17 2.99 -49.01
CA SER A 8 -39.01 4.12 -48.09
C SER A 8 -37.94 3.80 -47.06
N LEU A 9 -36.82 4.51 -47.12
CA LEU A 9 -35.77 4.49 -46.06
C LEU A 9 -36.29 5.32 -44.88
N LEU A 10 -36.64 4.67 -43.78
CA LEU A 10 -36.81 5.30 -42.47
C LEU A 10 -35.42 5.53 -41.89
N LEU A 11 -34.97 6.80 -41.87
CA LEU A 11 -33.82 7.23 -41.06
C LEU A 11 -34.20 7.14 -39.56
N PHE A 12 -33.72 6.15 -38.87
CA PHE A 12 -33.66 6.16 -37.43
C PHE A 12 -32.50 7.11 -37.05
N ALA A 13 -32.83 8.33 -36.63
CA ALA A 13 -31.91 9.20 -35.90
C ALA A 13 -31.64 8.56 -34.53
N GLY A 14 -30.57 7.75 -34.44
CA GLY A 14 -30.06 7.29 -33.16
C GLY A 14 -29.54 8.48 -32.39
N ILE A 15 -30.27 8.92 -31.36
CA ILE A 15 -29.76 9.85 -30.34
C ILE A 15 -28.67 9.07 -29.60
N SER A 16 -27.44 9.25 -30.01
CA SER A 16 -26.27 8.89 -29.24
C SER A 16 -26.31 9.80 -28.00
N MET A 17 -26.85 9.31 -26.86
CA MET A 17 -26.60 9.93 -25.57
C MET A 17 -25.09 9.82 -25.33
N GLY A 18 -24.35 10.86 -25.68
CA GLY A 18 -22.97 11.01 -25.30
C GLY A 18 -22.89 10.85 -23.77
N ILE A 19 -22.03 9.93 -23.33
CA ILE A 19 -21.73 9.80 -21.89
C ILE A 19 -21.06 11.12 -21.50
N GLN A 20 -21.83 11.99 -20.89
CA GLN A 20 -21.35 13.29 -20.38
C GLN A 20 -20.30 12.99 -19.29
N ALA A 21 -19.06 13.46 -19.45
CA ALA A 21 -18.06 13.29 -18.43
C ALA A 21 -18.41 14.17 -17.22
N VAL A 22 -18.72 13.54 -16.10
CA VAL A 22 -19.10 14.23 -14.86
C VAL A 22 -17.96 14.14 -13.87
N GLU A 23 -17.71 15.25 -13.15
CA GLU A 23 -16.72 15.36 -12.08
C GLU A 23 -17.42 15.66 -10.76
N ILE A 24 -17.05 14.92 -9.70
CA ILE A 24 -17.47 15.25 -8.33
C ILE A 24 -16.26 15.87 -7.63
N GLN A 25 -16.35 17.13 -7.25
CA GLN A 25 -15.36 17.83 -6.46
C GLN A 25 -15.78 17.87 -5.01
N GLY A 26 -14.86 17.52 -4.10
CA GLY A 26 -15.09 17.54 -2.66
C GLY A 26 -14.00 18.32 -1.94
N LYS A 27 -14.34 18.99 -0.86
CA LYS A 27 -13.41 19.65 0.05
C LYS A 27 -13.91 19.58 1.50
N ILE A 28 -12.97 19.76 2.43
CA ILE A 28 -13.26 19.95 3.86
C ILE A 28 -12.99 21.42 4.25
N ASP A 29 -13.54 21.86 5.35
CA ASP A 29 -13.48 23.26 5.81
C ASP A 29 -12.11 23.66 6.38
N ARG A 30 -11.26 22.69 6.82
CA ARG A 30 -9.89 22.96 7.30
C ARG A 30 -8.82 22.45 6.35
N MET A 31 -7.89 23.29 5.97
CA MET A 31 -6.80 22.94 5.04
C MET A 31 -5.88 21.80 5.55
N ASN A 32 -5.67 21.69 6.86
CA ASN A 32 -4.85 20.63 7.47
C ASN A 32 -5.65 19.35 7.75
N GLY A 33 -6.97 19.36 7.56
CA GLY A 33 -7.84 18.21 7.76
C GLY A 33 -7.92 17.65 9.17
N ARG A 34 -7.48 18.41 10.20
CA ARG A 34 -7.33 17.95 11.59
C ARG A 34 -8.32 18.62 12.53
N TYR A 35 -8.90 17.82 13.41
CA TYR A 35 -9.95 18.21 14.36
C TYR A 35 -9.68 17.57 15.73
N VAL A 36 -10.22 18.20 16.78
CA VAL A 36 -10.34 17.59 18.10
C VAL A 36 -11.62 16.74 18.16
N CYS A 37 -11.61 15.64 18.91
CA CYS A 37 -12.79 14.81 19.07
C CYS A 37 -13.97 15.63 19.63
N GLY A 38 -15.13 15.51 19.01
CA GLY A 38 -16.33 16.30 19.31
C GLY A 38 -16.49 17.57 18.47
N GLU A 39 -15.45 18.07 17.80
CA GLU A 39 -15.61 19.14 16.82
C GLU A 39 -16.40 18.66 15.59
N ASN A 40 -17.03 19.60 14.89
CA ASN A 40 -17.67 19.32 13.60
C ASN A 40 -16.74 19.62 12.43
N VAL A 41 -16.64 18.69 11.48
CA VAL A 41 -16.11 18.93 10.15
C VAL A 41 -17.24 19.20 9.18
N GLN A 42 -17.06 20.12 8.24
CA GLN A 42 -17.96 20.34 7.11
C GLN A 42 -17.33 19.83 5.81
N PHE A 43 -18.01 18.90 5.16
CA PHE A 43 -17.70 18.43 3.81
C PHE A 43 -18.58 19.17 2.82
N THR A 44 -17.98 19.70 1.76
CA THR A 44 -18.67 20.41 0.67
C THR A 44 -18.42 19.65 -0.63
N PHE A 45 -19.48 19.39 -1.40
CA PHE A 45 -19.41 18.70 -2.68
C PHE A 45 -20.08 19.50 -3.78
N HIS A 46 -19.45 19.53 -4.96
CA HIS A 46 -19.99 20.05 -6.21
C HIS A 46 -19.94 18.95 -7.26
N VAL A 47 -21.01 18.85 -8.07
CA VAL A 47 -21.03 17.96 -9.23
C VAL A 47 -21.05 18.80 -10.47
N LEU A 48 -20.05 18.62 -11.34
CA LEU A 48 -19.81 19.45 -12.52
C LEU A 48 -19.97 18.60 -13.79
N ASP A 49 -20.48 19.23 -14.83
CA ASP A 49 -20.53 18.69 -16.19
C ASP A 49 -19.19 18.86 -16.94
N ASP A 50 -19.15 18.49 -18.22
CA ASP A 50 -17.97 18.61 -19.09
C ASP A 50 -17.48 20.06 -19.25
N ASN A 51 -18.37 21.05 -19.11
CA ASN A 51 -18.07 22.48 -19.22
C ASN A 51 -17.66 23.10 -17.88
N LYS A 52 -17.48 22.26 -16.83
CA LYS A 52 -17.21 22.69 -15.45
C LYS A 52 -18.34 23.54 -14.83
N LEU A 53 -19.54 23.40 -15.35
CA LEU A 53 -20.76 24.03 -14.81
C LEU A 53 -21.46 23.05 -13.85
N PRO A 54 -22.21 23.55 -12.84
CA PRO A 54 -22.96 22.72 -11.94
C PRO A 54 -23.96 21.82 -12.68
N LEU A 55 -23.89 20.52 -12.45
CA LEU A 55 -24.84 19.56 -13.02
C LEU A 55 -26.24 19.83 -12.45
N LYS A 56 -27.23 20.01 -13.34
CA LYS A 56 -28.62 20.41 -12.98
C LYS A 56 -29.59 19.25 -12.84
N SER A 57 -29.09 18.00 -12.94
CA SER A 57 -29.95 16.80 -12.82
C SER A 57 -29.19 15.62 -12.26
N GLY A 58 -29.89 14.70 -11.60
CA GLY A 58 -29.32 13.51 -11.00
C GLY A 58 -29.37 13.54 -9.48
N GLN A 59 -28.90 12.43 -8.89
CA GLN A 59 -28.94 12.24 -7.45
C GLN A 59 -27.54 11.93 -6.92
N LEU A 60 -27.04 12.75 -5.98
CA LEU A 60 -25.80 12.54 -5.27
C LEU A 60 -26.09 11.86 -3.93
N GLN A 61 -25.57 10.66 -3.73
CA GLN A 61 -25.60 10.00 -2.44
C GLN A 61 -24.32 10.35 -1.67
N ILE A 62 -24.46 10.76 -0.41
CA ILE A 62 -23.34 11.01 0.50
C ILE A 62 -23.44 10.07 1.70
N VAL A 63 -22.35 9.36 1.98
CA VAL A 63 -22.21 8.47 3.12
C VAL A 63 -21.07 8.97 4.00
N LEU A 64 -21.35 9.21 5.30
CA LEU A 64 -20.28 9.39 6.29
C LEU A 64 -20.08 8.09 7.06
N SER A 65 -18.82 7.77 7.32
CA SER A 65 -18.45 6.57 8.08
C SER A 65 -17.19 6.79 8.92
N ASN A 66 -17.03 6.01 9.98
CA ASN A 66 -15.79 5.92 10.70
C ASN A 66 -14.78 5.16 9.84
N ASP A 67 -13.99 5.89 9.09
CA ASP A 67 -12.95 5.42 8.15
C ASP A 67 -13.36 4.22 7.26
N GLY A 68 -14.59 4.27 6.74
CA GLY A 68 -15.15 3.20 5.89
C GLY A 68 -15.74 2.01 6.64
N GLY A 69 -15.64 1.98 7.96
CA GLY A 69 -16.28 0.98 8.82
C GLY A 69 -17.75 1.32 9.13
N GLN A 70 -18.02 1.67 10.38
CA GLN A 70 -19.37 2.01 10.83
C GLN A 70 -19.96 3.20 10.07
N LYS A 71 -21.10 3.02 9.41
CA LYS A 71 -21.84 4.09 8.75
C LYS A 71 -22.57 4.94 9.79
N MET A 72 -22.45 6.26 9.68
CA MET A 72 -22.99 7.24 10.61
C MET A 72 -24.05 8.13 9.96
N PHE A 73 -23.98 8.31 8.62
CA PHE A 73 -24.90 9.12 7.84
C PHE A 73 -25.03 8.54 6.43
N ASN A 74 -26.23 8.61 5.86
CA ASN A 74 -26.48 8.21 4.48
C ASN A 74 -27.68 8.98 3.95
N GLN A 75 -27.45 9.93 3.04
CA GLN A 75 -28.49 10.74 2.44
C GLN A 75 -28.27 10.93 0.95
N THR A 76 -29.36 11.09 0.23
CA THR A 76 -29.37 11.38 -1.20
C THR A 76 -29.91 12.79 -1.42
N PHE A 77 -29.23 13.55 -2.28
CA PHE A 77 -29.52 14.94 -2.62
C PHE A 77 -29.86 15.04 -4.10
N ASP A 78 -30.90 15.84 -4.41
CA ASP A 78 -31.27 16.17 -5.79
C ASP A 78 -30.41 17.34 -6.28
N LEU A 79 -29.71 17.14 -7.40
CA LEU A 79 -28.83 18.17 -8.00
C LEU A 79 -29.62 19.28 -8.70
N ALA A 80 -30.91 19.07 -9.04
CA ALA A 80 -31.73 20.14 -9.59
C ALA A 80 -32.01 21.25 -8.55
N ALA A 81 -32.06 20.87 -7.28
CA ALA A 81 -32.33 21.78 -6.18
C ALA A 81 -31.04 22.38 -5.56
N ASN A 82 -29.89 21.70 -5.72
CA ASN A 82 -28.67 22.01 -4.98
C ASN A 82 -27.41 21.96 -5.86
N SER A 83 -26.79 23.09 -6.12
CA SER A 83 -25.50 23.17 -6.83
C SER A 83 -24.27 22.95 -5.90
N GLU A 84 -24.46 23.19 -4.62
CA GLU A 84 -23.47 22.95 -3.55
C GLU A 84 -24.16 22.14 -2.44
N ILE A 85 -23.56 21.01 -2.07
CA ILE A 85 -24.08 20.13 -1.04
C ILE A 85 -23.10 20.12 0.13
N LYS A 86 -23.60 20.51 1.32
CA LYS A 86 -22.84 20.53 2.57
C LYS A 86 -23.40 19.47 3.52
N VAL A 87 -22.50 18.66 4.06
CA VAL A 87 -22.80 17.72 5.14
C VAL A 87 -21.78 17.89 6.25
N SER A 88 -22.22 17.75 7.49
CA SER A 88 -21.34 17.86 8.65
C SER A 88 -21.35 16.56 9.46
N GLY A 89 -20.25 16.31 10.15
CA GLY A 89 -20.14 15.17 11.04
C GLY A 89 -19.04 15.37 12.07
N THR A 90 -19.00 14.45 13.03
CA THR A 90 -18.01 14.46 14.11
C THR A 90 -17.63 13.04 14.52
N LEU A 91 -16.47 12.87 15.14
CA LEU A 91 -16.12 11.67 15.89
C LEU A 91 -15.91 12.01 17.37
N LYS A 92 -16.45 11.15 18.26
CA LYS A 92 -16.25 11.27 19.71
C LYS A 92 -14.93 10.65 20.17
N ASN A 93 -14.34 9.76 19.36
CA ASN A 93 -13.12 9.04 19.65
C ASN A 93 -12.08 9.29 18.51
N PRO A 94 -10.79 9.17 18.80
CA PRO A 94 -9.74 9.28 17.79
C PRO A 94 -9.98 8.39 16.59
N GLY A 95 -9.85 8.95 15.37
CA GLY A 95 -10.16 8.23 14.14
C GLY A 95 -10.21 9.14 12.92
N PHE A 96 -10.80 8.61 11.85
CA PHE A 96 -11.01 9.36 10.62
C PHE A 96 -12.49 9.34 10.23
N LEU A 97 -13.08 10.49 10.03
CA LEU A 97 -14.43 10.59 9.44
C LEU A 97 -14.27 10.66 7.92
N ARG A 98 -14.79 9.65 7.23
CA ARG A 98 -14.76 9.54 5.78
C ARG A 98 -16.11 9.92 5.18
N ALA A 99 -16.10 10.85 4.23
CA ALA A 99 -17.24 11.21 3.40
C ALA A 99 -17.05 10.63 1.99
N VAL A 100 -17.99 9.82 1.53
CA VAL A 100 -18.03 9.30 0.16
C VAL A 100 -19.26 9.88 -0.53
N ALA A 101 -19.01 10.68 -1.58
CA ALA A 101 -20.05 11.20 -2.46
C ALA A 101 -20.05 10.39 -3.76
N SER A 102 -21.20 9.82 -4.15
CA SER A 102 -21.36 8.99 -5.35
C SER A 102 -22.61 9.38 -6.14
N LEU A 103 -22.45 9.51 -7.47
CA LEU A 103 -23.57 9.82 -8.36
C LEU A 103 -24.32 8.54 -8.72
N LYS A 104 -25.62 8.49 -8.39
CA LYS A 104 -26.47 7.31 -8.67
C LYS A 104 -26.49 7.02 -10.18
N GLY A 105 -26.39 5.73 -10.53
CA GLY A 105 -26.39 5.27 -11.91
C GLY A 105 -25.06 5.49 -12.66
N GLN A 106 -24.05 6.07 -12.04
CA GLN A 106 -22.71 6.27 -12.63
C GLN A 106 -21.61 5.72 -11.71
N LYS A 107 -20.52 5.26 -12.33
CA LYS A 107 -19.30 4.82 -11.61
C LYS A 107 -18.40 6.05 -11.28
N LYS A 108 -19.00 7.08 -10.67
CA LYS A 108 -18.30 8.31 -10.27
C LYS A 108 -18.48 8.55 -8.78
N TRP A 109 -17.36 8.78 -8.10
CA TRP A 109 -17.35 9.10 -6.66
C TRP A 109 -16.20 10.03 -6.32
N ASN A 110 -16.34 10.72 -5.20
CA ASN A 110 -15.28 11.50 -4.56
C ASN A 110 -15.20 11.10 -3.09
N VAL A 111 -14.01 11.04 -2.54
CA VAL A 111 -13.76 10.67 -1.15
C VAL A 111 -13.02 11.80 -0.47
N GLN A 112 -13.51 12.21 0.69
CA GLN A 112 -12.86 13.15 1.59
C GLN A 112 -12.67 12.50 2.95
N GLY A 113 -11.57 12.83 3.63
CA GLY A 113 -11.25 12.33 4.97
C GLY A 113 -10.89 13.45 5.92
N ALA A 114 -11.35 13.38 7.16
CA ALA A 114 -11.03 14.29 8.24
C ALA A 114 -10.47 13.52 9.44
N ALA A 115 -9.31 13.95 9.95
CA ALA A 115 -8.59 13.31 11.05
C ALA A 115 -9.03 13.90 12.40
N PHE A 116 -9.43 13.06 13.33
CA PHE A 116 -9.78 13.43 14.70
C PHE A 116 -8.74 12.86 15.66
N GLU A 117 -7.91 13.72 16.23
CA GLU A 117 -6.82 13.37 17.15
C GLU A 117 -6.03 12.11 16.71
N PRO A 118 -5.54 12.06 15.47
CA PRO A 118 -5.02 10.82 14.86
C PRO A 118 -3.80 10.27 15.60
N GLU A 119 -3.07 11.11 16.36
CA GLU A 119 -1.94 10.71 17.20
C GLU A 119 -2.35 9.81 18.38
N LYS A 120 -3.65 9.73 18.69
CA LYS A 120 -4.18 8.90 19.76
C LYS A 120 -4.77 7.57 19.27
N ILE A 121 -4.75 7.33 17.95
CA ILE A 121 -5.27 6.08 17.37
C ILE A 121 -4.35 4.92 17.78
N MET A 122 -4.95 3.91 18.42
CA MET A 122 -4.26 2.66 18.77
C MET A 122 -4.74 1.52 17.88
N SER A 123 -3.92 0.47 17.75
CA SER A 123 -4.38 -0.79 17.16
C SER A 123 -5.61 -1.32 17.90
N ALA A 124 -6.57 -1.87 17.18
CA ALA A 124 -7.81 -2.41 17.75
C ALA A 124 -7.57 -3.64 18.65
N ARG A 125 -6.44 -4.33 18.47
CA ARG A 125 -6.01 -5.42 19.34
C ARG A 125 -4.52 -5.32 19.68
N PRO A 126 -4.12 -5.78 20.88
CA PRO A 126 -2.70 -6.00 21.19
C PRO A 126 -2.14 -7.13 20.30
N ALA A 127 -0.80 -7.20 20.23
CA ALA A 127 -0.14 -8.35 19.63
C ALA A 127 -0.50 -9.64 20.35
N PRO A 128 -0.47 -10.80 19.67
CA PRO A 128 -0.51 -12.10 20.33
C PRO A 128 0.55 -12.19 21.43
N ALA A 129 0.22 -12.86 22.53
CA ALA A 129 1.12 -12.93 23.67
C ALA A 129 2.47 -13.62 23.34
N ASP A 130 2.47 -14.52 22.38
CA ASP A 130 3.66 -15.24 21.90
C ASP A 130 4.24 -14.64 20.60
N PHE A 131 3.87 -13.40 20.21
CA PHE A 131 4.29 -12.78 18.97
C PHE A 131 5.82 -12.76 18.80
N ASP A 132 6.54 -12.28 19.81
CA ASP A 132 7.99 -12.15 19.73
C ASP A 132 8.66 -13.54 19.68
N ASN A 133 8.18 -14.50 20.48
CA ASN A 133 8.66 -15.88 20.46
C ASN A 133 8.38 -16.54 19.08
N PHE A 134 7.20 -16.34 18.52
CA PHE A 134 6.86 -16.88 17.19
C PHE A 134 7.86 -16.43 16.12
N TRP A 135 8.14 -15.12 16.03
CA TRP A 135 9.07 -14.61 15.03
C TRP A 135 10.53 -14.97 15.32
N GLN A 136 10.92 -15.07 16.60
CA GLN A 136 12.24 -15.56 16.98
C GLN A 136 12.43 -17.03 16.53
N GLN A 137 11.48 -17.91 16.80
CA GLN A 137 11.52 -19.31 16.35
C GLN A 137 11.51 -19.42 14.82
N ALA A 138 10.75 -18.55 14.14
CA ALA A 138 10.74 -18.48 12.69
C ALA A 138 12.13 -18.09 12.11
N GLN A 139 12.82 -17.15 12.74
CA GLN A 139 14.18 -16.76 12.35
C GLN A 139 15.19 -17.86 12.62
N ILE A 140 15.12 -18.57 13.76
CA ILE A 140 15.96 -19.75 14.06
C ILE A 140 15.73 -20.84 13.00
N LYS A 141 14.48 -21.13 12.66
CA LYS A 141 14.15 -22.08 11.59
C LYS A 141 14.74 -21.66 10.25
N GLN A 142 14.73 -20.37 9.96
CA GLN A 142 15.35 -19.82 8.76
C GLN A 142 16.87 -20.00 8.77
N GLU A 143 17.55 -19.74 9.87
CA GLU A 143 19.00 -19.91 10.02
C GLU A 143 19.41 -21.37 9.80
N ASN A 144 18.63 -22.32 10.29
CA ASN A 144 18.83 -23.75 10.10
C ASN A 144 18.48 -24.26 8.69
N THR A 145 17.85 -23.45 7.85
CA THR A 145 17.58 -23.77 6.44
C THR A 145 18.76 -23.30 5.59
N PRO A 146 19.38 -24.14 4.72
CA PRO A 146 20.43 -23.70 3.82
C PRO A 146 20.00 -22.46 3.01
N ALA A 147 20.83 -21.42 2.97
CA ALA A 147 20.47 -20.15 2.30
C ALA A 147 20.32 -20.32 0.80
N ASP A 148 21.18 -21.12 0.19
CA ASP A 148 21.27 -21.35 -1.26
C ASP A 148 21.05 -20.02 -2.03
N LEU A 149 21.85 -19.00 -1.64
CA LEU A 149 21.85 -17.70 -2.34
C LEU A 149 22.40 -17.90 -3.75
N LYS A 150 21.63 -17.49 -4.75
CA LYS A 150 22.06 -17.45 -6.15
C LYS A 150 22.02 -16.02 -6.63
N LEU A 151 23.18 -15.53 -7.07
CA LEU A 151 23.35 -14.26 -7.79
C LEU A 151 23.75 -14.58 -9.22
N THR A 152 22.81 -14.48 -10.16
CA THR A 152 23.05 -14.75 -11.57
C THR A 152 23.24 -13.43 -12.29
N PRO A 153 24.43 -13.18 -12.91
CA PRO A 153 24.67 -11.97 -13.66
C PRO A 153 23.67 -11.77 -14.80
N LEU A 154 23.24 -10.53 -15.02
CA LEU A 154 22.38 -10.11 -16.13
C LEU A 154 23.12 -9.10 -17.01
N PRO A 155 24.02 -9.54 -17.91
CA PRO A 155 24.85 -8.65 -18.72
C PRO A 155 24.03 -7.68 -19.57
N GLU A 156 22.89 -8.14 -20.11
CA GLU A 156 21.98 -7.34 -20.93
C GLU A 156 21.25 -6.23 -20.14
N LYS A 157 21.20 -6.35 -18.80
CA LYS A 157 20.64 -5.34 -17.88
C LYS A 157 21.71 -4.51 -17.20
N SER A 158 22.97 -4.92 -17.27
CA SER A 158 24.13 -4.18 -16.74
C SER A 158 24.47 -2.97 -17.63
N ARG A 159 25.22 -2.02 -17.07
CA ARG A 159 25.67 -0.81 -17.77
C ARG A 159 27.16 -0.56 -17.44
N SER A 160 27.79 0.38 -18.14
CA SER A 160 29.19 0.73 -17.89
C SER A 160 29.49 1.10 -16.43
N HIS A 161 28.50 1.63 -15.70
CA HIS A 161 28.64 2.15 -14.34
C HIS A 161 27.95 1.30 -13.24
N PHE A 162 27.24 0.22 -13.59
CA PHE A 162 26.72 -0.75 -12.61
C PHE A 162 26.57 -2.15 -13.21
N GLU A 163 26.53 -3.14 -12.33
CA GLU A 163 26.21 -4.52 -12.65
C GLU A 163 24.81 -4.89 -12.12
N ALA A 164 24.13 -5.79 -12.83
CA ALA A 164 22.80 -6.27 -12.50
C ALA A 164 22.82 -7.79 -12.34
N TYR A 165 22.04 -8.28 -11.36
CA TYR A 165 21.93 -9.69 -11.03
C TYR A 165 20.46 -10.06 -10.80
N SER A 166 20.06 -11.27 -11.16
CA SER A 166 18.89 -11.90 -10.55
C SER A 166 19.30 -12.51 -9.21
N VAL A 167 18.38 -12.45 -8.25
CA VAL A 167 18.58 -12.92 -6.86
C VAL A 167 17.59 -14.01 -6.56
N SER A 168 18.06 -15.14 -6.00
CA SER A 168 17.20 -16.20 -5.50
C SER A 168 17.73 -16.70 -4.16
N VAL A 169 16.86 -16.76 -3.14
CA VAL A 169 17.22 -17.18 -1.77
C VAL A 169 16.22 -18.19 -1.27
N ALA A 170 16.70 -19.30 -0.68
CA ALA A 170 15.85 -20.27 -0.01
C ALA A 170 15.34 -19.73 1.33
N ALA A 171 14.10 -20.07 1.65
CA ALA A 171 13.42 -19.72 2.89
C ALA A 171 12.58 -20.90 3.36
N PRO A 172 12.22 -21.00 4.66
CA PRO A 172 11.24 -21.95 5.11
C PRO A 172 9.96 -21.88 4.28
N GLY A 173 9.56 -22.99 3.67
CA GLY A 173 8.38 -23.08 2.82
C GLY A 173 8.61 -22.75 1.34
N GLY A 174 9.86 -22.51 0.87
CA GLY A 174 10.14 -22.29 -0.55
C GLY A 174 11.29 -21.32 -0.84
N ARG A 175 11.13 -20.46 -1.82
CA ARG A 175 12.14 -19.46 -2.23
C ARG A 175 11.53 -18.09 -2.37
N VAL A 176 12.38 -17.07 -2.37
CA VAL A 176 12.08 -15.70 -2.78
C VAL A 176 13.00 -15.30 -3.92
N TYR A 177 12.51 -14.41 -4.76
CA TYR A 177 13.21 -13.96 -5.95
C TYR A 177 13.25 -12.43 -6.00
N GLY A 178 14.26 -11.90 -6.68
CA GLY A 178 14.41 -10.47 -6.84
C GLY A 178 15.53 -10.12 -7.79
N PHE A 179 15.98 -8.88 -7.73
CA PHE A 179 17.07 -8.35 -8.54
C PHE A 179 17.93 -7.41 -7.70
N LEU A 180 19.22 -7.43 -8.00
CA LEU A 180 20.20 -6.54 -7.40
C LEU A 180 20.92 -5.75 -8.49
N THR A 181 21.10 -4.44 -8.27
CA THR A 181 22.03 -3.62 -9.04
C THR A 181 23.07 -3.03 -8.12
N VAL A 182 24.32 -3.17 -8.51
CA VAL A 182 25.48 -2.70 -7.72
C VAL A 182 26.28 -1.70 -8.55
N PRO A 183 26.43 -0.45 -8.10
CA PRO A 183 27.30 0.52 -8.73
C PRO A 183 28.76 0.04 -8.75
N LYS A 184 29.49 0.27 -9.85
CA LYS A 184 30.93 0.06 -9.90
C LYS A 184 31.63 1.14 -9.08
N SER A 185 32.13 0.78 -7.92
CA SER A 185 32.76 1.68 -6.95
C SER A 185 34.07 1.07 -6.41
N LYS A 186 34.97 1.92 -6.00
CA LYS A 186 36.22 1.50 -5.30
C LYS A 186 35.99 1.22 -3.81
N THR A 187 34.87 1.65 -3.26
CA THR A 187 34.50 1.48 -1.86
C THR A 187 33.09 0.90 -1.77
N PRO A 188 32.77 0.16 -0.69
CA PRO A 188 31.42 -0.34 -0.46
C PRO A 188 30.37 0.78 -0.52
N VAL A 189 29.24 0.49 -1.14
CA VAL A 189 28.15 1.46 -1.33
C VAL A 189 26.94 1.14 -0.43
N PRO A 190 26.13 2.14 -0.04
CA PRO A 190 24.87 1.90 0.64
C PRO A 190 23.92 1.02 -0.17
N LEU A 191 22.97 0.40 0.51
CA LEU A 191 21.92 -0.42 -0.10
C LEU A 191 20.53 0.17 0.16
N LEU A 192 19.72 0.34 -0.88
CA LEU A 192 18.29 0.56 -0.77
C LEU A 192 17.55 -0.73 -1.14
N VAL A 193 16.78 -1.25 -0.19
CA VAL A 193 15.88 -2.41 -0.39
C VAL A 193 14.50 -1.90 -0.77
N MET A 194 13.87 -2.52 -1.76
CA MET A 194 12.51 -2.19 -2.18
C MET A 194 11.66 -3.46 -2.31
N VAL A 195 10.43 -3.38 -1.81
CA VAL A 195 9.42 -4.44 -1.97
C VAL A 195 8.23 -3.86 -2.73
N PRO A 196 7.65 -4.59 -3.70
CA PRO A 196 6.57 -4.06 -4.54
C PRO A 196 5.26 -3.94 -3.78
N GLY A 197 4.37 -3.08 -4.26
CA GLY A 197 2.95 -3.12 -3.93
C GLY A 197 2.30 -4.44 -4.35
N ALA A 198 1.03 -4.64 -4.00
CA ALA A 198 0.27 -5.81 -4.45
C ALA A 198 0.18 -5.83 -5.98
N GLY A 199 0.42 -7.00 -6.56
CA GLY A 199 0.49 -7.18 -8.01
C GLY A 199 1.57 -8.18 -8.41
N PRO A 200 1.99 -8.20 -9.68
CA PRO A 200 2.91 -9.22 -10.23
C PRO A 200 4.35 -9.12 -9.70
N GLY A 201 4.71 -8.02 -9.05
CA GLY A 201 6.08 -7.79 -8.58
C GLY A 201 6.99 -7.18 -9.65
N PHE A 202 8.29 -7.14 -9.36
CA PHE A 202 9.30 -6.65 -10.28
C PHE A 202 9.63 -7.70 -11.34
N GLY A 203 9.59 -7.32 -12.62
CA GLY A 203 9.98 -8.16 -13.75
C GLY A 203 11.44 -7.95 -14.20
N GLY A 204 12.21 -7.16 -13.47
CA GLY A 204 13.60 -6.85 -13.76
C GLY A 204 14.22 -5.93 -12.72
N PRO A 205 15.54 -5.73 -12.81
CA PRO A 205 16.27 -4.89 -11.88
C PRO A 205 15.87 -3.42 -11.99
N GLN A 206 15.92 -2.73 -10.87
CA GLN A 206 15.81 -1.27 -10.81
C GLN A 206 17.22 -0.66 -10.87
N ALA A 207 17.35 0.48 -11.54
CA ALA A 207 18.64 1.17 -11.59
C ALA A 207 19.11 1.58 -10.19
N PRO A 208 20.45 1.66 -9.96
CA PRO A 208 20.99 2.22 -8.73
C PRO A 208 20.47 3.63 -8.47
N ARG A 209 20.35 4.00 -7.20
CA ARG A 209 19.81 5.27 -6.77
C ARG A 209 20.89 6.33 -6.57
N ALA A 210 20.45 7.59 -6.36
CA ALA A 210 21.33 8.73 -6.06
C ALA A 210 22.52 8.85 -7.04
N GLN A 211 22.23 8.89 -8.36
CA GLN A 211 23.25 8.99 -9.41
C GLN A 211 24.29 7.86 -9.35
N ASN A 212 23.83 6.63 -9.18
CA ASN A 212 24.65 5.41 -9.09
C ASN A 212 25.61 5.38 -7.88
N ARG A 213 25.19 5.92 -6.74
CA ARG A 213 25.95 5.84 -5.49
C ARG A 213 25.33 4.91 -4.44
N ILE A 214 24.12 4.41 -4.69
CA ILE A 214 23.37 3.51 -3.80
C ILE A 214 22.97 2.28 -4.61
N ALA A 215 23.33 1.08 -4.16
CA ALA A 215 22.87 -0.18 -4.71
C ALA A 215 21.37 -0.34 -4.48
N CYS A 216 20.68 -1.04 -5.40
CA CYS A 216 19.24 -1.28 -5.27
C CYS A 216 18.95 -2.78 -5.28
N LEU A 217 18.36 -3.29 -4.19
CA LEU A 217 17.82 -4.64 -4.07
C LEU A 217 16.31 -4.59 -4.14
N VAL A 218 15.70 -5.14 -5.18
CA VAL A 218 14.26 -5.32 -5.26
C VAL A 218 13.90 -6.77 -5.04
N MET A 219 12.96 -7.05 -4.11
CA MET A 219 12.56 -8.41 -3.75
C MET A 219 11.07 -8.62 -3.93
N ASN A 220 10.69 -9.72 -4.59
CA ASN A 220 9.29 -10.10 -4.82
C ASN A 220 8.74 -10.97 -3.68
N VAL A 221 7.43 -10.86 -3.42
CA VAL A 221 6.74 -11.66 -2.39
C VAL A 221 6.27 -13.02 -2.90
N HIS A 222 6.17 -13.20 -4.22
CA HIS A 222 5.68 -14.41 -4.86
C HIS A 222 6.71 -15.54 -4.90
N GLU A 223 6.22 -16.76 -5.15
CA GLU A 223 7.05 -17.98 -5.24
C GLU A 223 7.60 -18.23 -6.66
N TYR A 224 7.03 -17.56 -7.67
CA TYR A 224 7.50 -17.75 -9.02
C TYR A 224 8.79 -16.97 -9.30
N ASP A 225 9.65 -17.61 -10.10
CA ASP A 225 10.86 -16.96 -10.60
C ASP A 225 10.51 -15.96 -11.72
N PRO A 226 10.77 -14.66 -11.55
CA PRO A 226 10.52 -13.66 -12.58
C PRO A 226 11.37 -13.86 -13.86
N MET A 227 12.42 -14.69 -13.77
CA MET A 227 13.28 -15.06 -14.90
C MET A 227 12.84 -16.36 -15.60
N THR A 228 11.63 -16.87 -15.32
CA THR A 228 11.09 -18.06 -16.00
C THR A 228 11.09 -17.87 -17.52
N PRO A 229 11.78 -18.71 -18.29
CA PRO A 229 11.88 -18.54 -19.74
C PRO A 229 10.52 -18.52 -20.43
N GLY A 230 10.34 -17.60 -21.38
CA GLY A 230 9.13 -17.47 -22.20
C GLY A 230 7.91 -16.91 -21.48
N LYS A 231 8.05 -16.45 -20.22
CA LYS A 231 6.94 -15.85 -19.46
C LYS A 231 7.28 -14.48 -18.91
N THR A 232 6.33 -13.58 -18.97
CA THR A 232 6.37 -12.30 -18.25
C THR A 232 5.89 -12.48 -16.81
N VAL A 233 6.28 -11.58 -15.91
CA VAL A 233 5.75 -11.58 -14.52
C VAL A 233 4.24 -11.43 -14.46
N ASN A 234 3.62 -10.76 -15.43
CA ASN A 234 2.16 -10.64 -15.51
C ASN A 234 1.49 -12.00 -15.82
N GLU A 235 2.08 -12.81 -16.66
CA GLU A 235 1.59 -14.16 -16.97
C GLU A 235 1.77 -15.08 -15.77
N LEU A 236 2.95 -15.08 -15.15
CA LEU A 236 3.21 -15.84 -13.92
C LEU A 236 2.24 -15.44 -12.80
N TYR A 237 1.97 -14.14 -12.65
CA TYR A 237 1.00 -13.65 -11.69
C TYR A 237 -0.43 -14.14 -11.97
N LYS A 238 -0.87 -14.11 -13.23
CA LYS A 238 -2.19 -14.64 -13.63
C LYS A 238 -2.32 -16.13 -13.31
N GLU A 239 -1.27 -16.92 -13.56
CA GLU A 239 -1.23 -18.34 -13.21
C GLU A 239 -1.29 -18.55 -11.68
N ASP A 240 -0.53 -17.74 -10.91
CA ASP A 240 -0.55 -17.82 -9.45
C ASP A 240 -1.91 -17.43 -8.84
N GLN A 241 -2.64 -16.48 -9.47
CA GLN A 241 -3.99 -16.10 -9.04
C GLN A 241 -5.02 -17.24 -9.18
N GLN A 242 -4.77 -18.24 -10.03
CA GLN A 242 -5.63 -19.43 -10.14
C GLN A 242 -5.61 -20.28 -8.86
N LYS A 243 -4.57 -20.16 -8.04
CA LYS A 243 -4.47 -20.80 -6.71
C LYS A 243 -5.28 -20.06 -5.62
N GLY A 244 -6.03 -19.01 -6.00
CA GLY A 244 -6.81 -18.18 -5.09
C GLY A 244 -6.17 -16.83 -4.76
N TYR A 245 -6.89 -16.03 -3.98
CA TYR A 245 -6.45 -14.69 -3.57
C TYR A 245 -5.23 -14.78 -2.64
N TYR A 246 -4.02 -14.57 -3.17
CA TYR A 246 -2.76 -14.84 -2.49
C TYR A 246 -2.62 -14.15 -1.12
N PRO A 247 -3.14 -12.91 -0.89
CA PRO A 247 -2.99 -12.27 0.42
C PRO A 247 -3.77 -12.95 1.54
N CYS A 248 -4.62 -13.92 1.22
CA CYS A 248 -5.36 -14.75 2.19
C CYS A 248 -5.08 -16.25 2.03
N ARG A 249 -4.10 -16.63 1.18
CA ARG A 249 -3.74 -18.04 0.97
C ARG A 249 -3.15 -18.61 2.26
N ASP A 250 -3.66 -19.75 2.67
CA ASP A 250 -3.27 -20.47 3.90
C ASP A 250 -3.40 -19.64 5.19
N ALA A 251 -4.28 -18.63 5.20
CA ALA A 251 -4.45 -17.73 6.33
C ALA A 251 -4.96 -18.39 7.60
N ALA A 252 -5.47 -19.63 7.53
CA ALA A 252 -5.89 -20.41 8.71
C ALA A 252 -4.71 -20.94 9.55
N ASP A 253 -3.50 -20.98 8.99
CA ASP A 253 -2.30 -21.51 9.62
C ASP A 253 -1.17 -20.49 9.56
N ARG A 254 -0.77 -19.96 10.70
CA ARG A 254 0.25 -18.90 10.78
C ARG A 254 1.61 -19.33 10.25
N ASP A 255 1.95 -20.62 10.29
CA ASP A 255 3.23 -21.16 9.83
C ASP A 255 3.24 -21.47 8.32
N LYS A 256 2.07 -21.48 7.66
CA LYS A 256 1.89 -21.71 6.24
C LYS A 256 1.38 -20.49 5.48
N TYR A 257 0.93 -19.47 6.21
CA TYR A 257 0.40 -18.26 5.60
C TYR A 257 1.34 -17.70 4.53
N PHE A 258 0.79 -17.31 3.39
CA PHE A 258 1.54 -16.88 2.20
C PHE A 258 2.72 -15.95 2.51
N TYR A 259 2.55 -15.02 3.43
CA TYR A 259 3.59 -14.07 3.79
C TYR A 259 4.68 -14.63 4.73
N TYR A 260 4.48 -15.77 5.37
CA TYR A 260 5.50 -16.37 6.23
C TYR A 260 6.84 -16.58 5.50
N ARG A 261 6.78 -17.28 4.38
CA ARG A 261 7.95 -17.52 3.51
C ARG A 261 8.50 -16.19 2.95
N ALA A 262 7.63 -15.29 2.48
CA ALA A 262 8.05 -14.03 1.86
C ALA A 262 8.79 -13.13 2.87
N ILE A 263 8.27 -12.97 4.08
CA ILE A 263 8.91 -12.17 5.14
C ILE A 263 10.28 -12.75 5.49
N LEU A 264 10.34 -14.04 5.80
CA LEU A 264 11.59 -14.70 6.18
C LEU A 264 12.61 -14.66 5.03
N GLY A 265 12.20 -15.01 3.81
CA GLY A 265 13.09 -15.05 2.66
C GLY A 265 13.65 -13.68 2.29
N ILE A 266 12.83 -12.63 2.30
CA ILE A 266 13.27 -11.26 2.01
C ILE A 266 14.18 -10.75 3.13
N ASN A 267 13.81 -11.01 4.40
CA ASN A 267 14.67 -10.68 5.54
C ASN A 267 16.07 -11.29 5.40
N ARG A 268 16.12 -12.57 5.02
CA ARG A 268 17.37 -13.28 4.78
C ARG A 268 18.15 -12.73 3.59
N ALA A 269 17.46 -12.39 2.48
CA ALA A 269 18.09 -11.79 1.32
C ALA A 269 18.81 -10.50 1.68
N VAL A 270 18.17 -9.63 2.47
CA VAL A 270 18.79 -8.39 2.97
C VAL A 270 20.06 -8.69 3.75
N SER A 271 20.00 -9.65 4.70
CA SER A 271 21.16 -10.00 5.55
C SER A 271 22.31 -10.64 4.78
N LEU A 272 22.03 -11.41 3.72
CA LEU A 272 23.06 -12.01 2.88
C LEU A 272 23.68 -11.02 1.92
N ILE A 273 22.86 -10.19 1.28
CA ILE A 273 23.36 -9.14 0.36
C ILE A 273 24.18 -8.09 1.10
N ALA A 274 23.81 -7.75 2.34
CA ALA A 274 24.57 -6.84 3.19
C ALA A 274 26.03 -7.30 3.43
N LYS A 275 26.31 -8.61 3.34
CA LYS A 275 27.64 -9.19 3.52
C LYS A 275 28.50 -9.21 2.25
N LEU A 276 27.96 -8.78 1.11
CA LEU A 276 28.77 -8.67 -0.11
C LEU A 276 29.83 -7.57 0.06
N PRO A 277 31.05 -7.77 -0.44
CA PRO A 277 32.14 -6.81 -0.26
C PRO A 277 31.87 -5.44 -0.91
N GLU A 278 30.95 -5.38 -1.87
CA GLU A 278 30.52 -4.15 -2.54
C GLU A 278 29.50 -3.33 -1.73
N ILE A 279 28.91 -3.92 -0.69
CA ILE A 279 27.82 -3.30 0.08
C ILE A 279 28.32 -2.85 1.46
N ASP A 280 27.95 -1.64 1.85
CA ASP A 280 28.16 -1.14 3.21
C ASP A 280 27.00 -1.57 4.11
N GLU A 281 27.22 -2.60 4.93
CA GLU A 281 26.21 -3.15 5.83
C GLU A 281 25.67 -2.18 6.88
N LYS A 282 26.38 -1.08 7.13
CA LYS A 282 25.96 -0.04 8.09
C LYS A 282 25.02 0.99 7.48
N ARG A 283 24.86 1.00 6.16
CA ARG A 283 24.07 1.99 5.41
C ARG A 283 23.00 1.33 4.54
N ILE A 284 22.02 0.69 5.21
CA ILE A 284 20.90 -0.01 4.55
C ILE A 284 19.59 0.74 4.82
N GLY A 285 18.90 1.13 3.77
CA GLY A 285 17.55 1.67 3.83
C GLY A 285 16.53 0.73 3.22
N ILE A 286 15.27 0.86 3.61
CA ILE A 286 14.16 0.14 3.00
C ILE A 286 13.04 1.09 2.62
N ALA A 287 12.42 0.87 1.45
CA ALA A 287 11.30 1.68 0.97
C ALA A 287 10.26 0.83 0.25
N GLY A 288 9.00 1.27 0.30
CA GLY A 288 7.92 0.60 -0.42
C GLY A 288 6.57 1.30 -0.29
N SER A 289 5.63 0.92 -1.15
CA SER A 289 4.27 1.45 -1.16
C SER A 289 3.27 0.31 -0.99
N SER A 290 2.15 0.59 -0.28
CA SER A 290 1.08 -0.38 -0.10
C SER A 290 1.57 -1.66 0.58
N GLN A 291 1.45 -2.84 -0.02
CA GLN A 291 2.08 -4.09 0.44
C GLN A 291 3.58 -3.90 0.69
N GLY A 292 4.30 -3.22 -0.21
CA GLY A 292 5.71 -2.89 -0.01
C GLY A 292 5.92 -2.00 1.21
N GLY A 293 5.02 -1.05 1.48
CA GLY A 293 5.01 -0.23 2.69
C GLY A 293 4.85 -1.07 3.97
N ALA A 294 3.97 -2.09 3.95
CA ALA A 294 3.87 -3.06 5.04
C ALA A 294 5.19 -3.80 5.28
N PHE A 295 5.82 -4.29 4.21
CA PHE A 295 7.10 -4.98 4.30
C PHE A 295 8.22 -4.08 4.84
N THR A 296 8.19 -2.75 4.57
CA THR A 296 9.18 -1.84 5.17
C THR A 296 9.06 -1.83 6.69
N LEU A 297 7.83 -1.79 7.23
CA LEU A 297 7.60 -1.79 8.69
C LEU A 297 7.94 -3.16 9.31
N ILE A 298 7.50 -4.25 8.67
CA ILE A 298 7.72 -5.62 9.13
C ILE A 298 9.23 -5.93 9.18
N LEU A 299 9.94 -5.71 8.08
CA LEU A 299 11.35 -6.03 7.99
C LEU A 299 12.21 -5.15 8.89
N SER A 300 11.86 -3.86 9.06
CA SER A 300 12.58 -2.97 9.99
C SER A 300 12.37 -3.33 11.46
N GLY A 301 11.24 -3.97 11.78
CA GLY A 301 11.01 -4.52 13.12
C GLY A 301 11.76 -5.84 13.38
N LEU A 302 12.16 -6.57 12.31
CA LEU A 302 12.82 -7.87 12.41
C LEU A 302 14.32 -7.82 12.14
N ASN A 303 14.82 -6.90 11.30
CA ASN A 303 16.19 -6.88 10.81
C ASN A 303 16.95 -5.65 11.34
N PRO A 304 17.89 -5.84 12.27
CA PRO A 304 18.65 -4.74 12.86
C PRO A 304 19.62 -4.04 11.88
N LEU A 305 19.88 -4.61 10.70
CA LEU A 305 20.72 -3.99 9.68
C LEU A 305 20.01 -2.83 8.96
N ILE A 306 18.67 -2.78 9.02
CA ILE A 306 17.92 -1.71 8.37
C ILE A 306 18.04 -0.44 9.20
N GLY A 307 18.69 0.59 8.63
CA GLY A 307 19.01 1.86 9.28
C GLY A 307 18.06 3.01 8.95
N SER A 308 17.13 2.86 7.99
CA SER A 308 16.13 3.89 7.67
C SER A 308 14.94 3.32 6.89
N VAL A 309 13.76 3.94 7.04
CA VAL A 309 12.47 3.43 6.54
C VAL A 309 11.68 4.52 5.82
N VAL A 310 11.15 4.20 4.62
CA VAL A 310 10.15 5.04 3.94
C VAL A 310 8.96 4.16 3.53
N ALA A 311 7.81 4.34 4.17
CA ALA A 311 6.58 3.60 3.92
C ALA A 311 5.50 4.52 3.34
N ASN A 312 5.09 4.29 2.08
CA ASN A 312 3.97 5.01 1.49
C ASN A 312 2.70 4.17 1.62
N VAL A 313 1.64 4.77 2.17
CA VAL A 313 0.32 4.15 2.37
C VAL A 313 0.41 2.66 2.77
N PRO A 314 1.11 2.32 3.88
CA PRO A 314 1.41 0.94 4.21
C PRO A 314 0.14 0.12 4.42
N ALA A 315 0.12 -1.06 3.81
CA ALA A 315 -0.90 -2.09 3.98
C ALA A 315 -0.64 -2.92 5.25
N MET A 316 -1.46 -3.93 5.49
CA MET A 316 -1.31 -4.91 6.58
C MET A 316 -1.18 -4.28 7.97
N CYS A 317 -1.78 -3.09 8.17
CA CYS A 317 -1.81 -2.40 9.45
C CYS A 317 -3.20 -2.50 10.05
N ASP A 318 -3.28 -2.72 11.38
CA ASP A 318 -4.53 -2.79 12.15
C ASP A 318 -5.58 -3.73 11.53
N HIS A 319 -5.20 -4.99 11.33
CA HIS A 319 -6.07 -6.01 10.75
C HIS A 319 -7.39 -6.18 11.49
N TYR A 320 -7.45 -5.78 12.76
CA TYR A 320 -8.64 -5.85 13.60
C TYR A 320 -9.40 -4.52 13.70
N GLY A 321 -9.05 -3.50 12.90
CA GLY A 321 -9.71 -2.18 12.92
C GLY A 321 -11.24 -2.24 12.88
N TRP A 322 -11.80 -3.28 12.23
CA TRP A 322 -13.24 -3.52 12.17
C TRP A 322 -13.90 -3.73 13.55
N GLN A 323 -13.17 -4.24 14.55
CA GLN A 323 -13.65 -4.38 15.91
C GLN A 323 -13.77 -3.05 16.65
N ALA A 324 -13.02 -2.04 16.20
CA ALA A 324 -13.13 -0.66 16.67
C ALA A 324 -14.07 0.19 15.78
N GLY A 325 -14.90 -0.45 14.93
CA GLY A 325 -15.83 0.22 14.02
C GLY A 325 -15.16 0.93 12.85
N ARG A 326 -13.83 0.72 12.60
CA ARG A 326 -13.06 1.25 11.46
C ARG A 326 -12.95 0.19 10.36
N GLN A 327 -12.54 0.58 9.17
CA GLN A 327 -12.16 -0.41 8.14
C GLN A 327 -10.82 -1.04 8.51
N ALA A 328 -10.72 -2.38 8.39
CA ALA A 328 -9.45 -3.09 8.55
C ALA A 328 -8.47 -2.71 7.44
N GLY A 329 -7.16 -2.69 7.74
CA GLY A 329 -6.12 -2.54 6.74
C GLY A 329 -6.15 -3.64 5.68
N TRP A 330 -5.74 -3.31 4.45
CA TRP A 330 -5.60 -4.32 3.39
C TRP A 330 -4.65 -5.44 3.87
N PRO A 331 -4.89 -6.72 3.60
CA PRO A 331 -5.90 -7.28 2.68
C PRO A 331 -7.27 -7.57 3.31
N GLN A 332 -7.63 -6.96 4.43
CA GLN A 332 -8.87 -7.22 5.15
C GLN A 332 -9.07 -8.72 5.43
N ILE A 333 -8.06 -9.32 6.04
CA ILE A 333 -7.89 -10.76 6.18
C ILE A 333 -9.13 -11.46 6.77
N HIS A 334 -9.78 -10.84 7.77
CA HIS A 334 -11.03 -11.35 8.35
C HIS A 334 -12.11 -11.61 7.27
N PHE A 335 -12.41 -10.59 6.50
CA PHE A 335 -13.49 -10.63 5.50
C PHE A 335 -13.13 -11.54 4.32
N ASN A 336 -11.93 -11.40 3.77
CA ASN A 336 -11.49 -12.13 2.59
C ASN A 336 -11.14 -13.60 2.86
N SER A 337 -10.81 -13.96 4.11
CA SER A 337 -10.64 -15.35 4.54
C SER A 337 -11.90 -15.96 5.16
N LYS A 338 -12.99 -15.19 5.26
CA LYS A 338 -14.24 -15.58 5.95
C LYS A 338 -13.98 -16.01 7.40
N GLY A 339 -13.19 -15.22 8.13
CA GLY A 339 -12.82 -15.45 9.53
C GLY A 339 -11.71 -16.48 9.76
N LYS A 340 -11.32 -17.26 8.74
CA LYS A 340 -10.30 -18.31 8.89
C LYS A 340 -8.92 -17.76 9.28
N GLY A 341 -8.61 -16.53 8.90
CA GLY A 341 -7.34 -15.86 9.18
C GLY A 341 -7.29 -15.06 10.49
N ASP A 342 -8.33 -15.10 11.32
CA ASP A 342 -8.43 -14.20 12.49
C ASP A 342 -7.32 -14.43 13.52
N THR A 343 -6.96 -15.67 13.78
CA THR A 343 -5.85 -15.97 14.69
C THR A 343 -4.49 -15.64 14.10
N THR A 344 -4.33 -15.80 12.79
CA THR A 344 -3.09 -15.54 12.06
C THR A 344 -2.83 -14.03 11.89
N ALA A 345 -3.88 -13.23 11.69
CA ALA A 345 -3.78 -11.82 11.36
C ALA A 345 -2.88 -11.02 12.32
N GLY A 346 -2.96 -11.28 13.62
CA GLY A 346 -2.15 -10.59 14.62
C GLY A 346 -0.66 -10.86 14.52
N TYR A 347 -0.24 -12.00 13.98
CA TYR A 347 1.18 -12.31 13.78
C TYR A 347 1.77 -11.60 12.56
N TYR A 348 0.93 -11.09 11.65
CA TYR A 348 1.33 -10.43 10.41
C TYR A 348 0.89 -8.97 10.34
N ASP A 349 0.36 -8.44 11.45
CA ASP A 349 -0.01 -7.02 11.52
C ASP A 349 1.25 -6.16 11.65
N ALA A 350 1.47 -5.28 10.67
CA ALA A 350 2.64 -4.41 10.62
C ALA A 350 2.74 -3.47 11.84
N VAL A 351 1.62 -3.16 12.51
CA VAL A 351 1.61 -2.40 13.77
C VAL A 351 2.43 -3.11 14.85
N ASN A 352 2.39 -4.44 14.90
CA ASN A 352 3.10 -5.23 15.90
C ASN A 352 4.62 -5.21 15.70
N PHE A 353 5.10 -5.12 14.47
CA PHE A 353 6.52 -4.96 14.14
C PHE A 353 6.99 -3.51 14.34
N ALA A 354 6.11 -2.54 14.05
CA ALA A 354 6.41 -1.12 14.21
C ALA A 354 6.87 -0.75 15.60
N ARG A 355 6.43 -1.46 16.65
CA ARG A 355 6.86 -1.29 18.04
C ARG A 355 8.37 -1.53 18.27
N SER A 356 9.02 -2.26 17.38
CA SER A 356 10.46 -2.57 17.45
C SER A 356 11.33 -1.64 16.59
N ILE A 357 10.74 -0.73 15.81
CA ILE A 357 11.49 0.18 14.93
C ILE A 357 12.20 1.25 15.73
N LYS A 358 13.54 1.34 15.58
CA LYS A 358 14.41 2.27 16.31
C LYS A 358 15.26 3.14 15.38
N VAL A 359 14.79 3.36 14.15
CA VAL A 359 15.53 4.07 13.10
C VAL A 359 14.68 5.18 12.48
N PRO A 360 15.30 6.17 11.81
CA PRO A 360 14.58 7.24 11.12
C PRO A 360 13.54 6.67 10.17
N THR A 361 12.29 7.13 10.32
CA THR A 361 11.13 6.57 9.62
C THR A 361 10.25 7.68 9.05
N TRP A 362 9.90 7.57 7.77
CA TRP A 362 8.91 8.42 7.11
C TRP A 362 7.73 7.57 6.66
N ILE A 363 6.52 7.97 7.05
CA ILE A 363 5.28 7.34 6.61
C ILE A 363 4.44 8.39 5.87
N ILE A 364 3.94 8.05 4.69
CA ILE A 364 3.02 8.88 3.93
C ILE A 364 1.62 8.27 4.06
N VAL A 365 0.61 9.10 4.36
CA VAL A 365 -0.76 8.66 4.57
C VAL A 365 -1.72 9.51 3.74
N GLY A 366 -2.64 8.86 3.02
CA GLY A 366 -3.71 9.52 2.27
C GLY A 366 -5.01 9.52 3.09
N PHE A 367 -5.59 10.70 3.37
CA PHE A 367 -6.82 10.79 4.16
C PHE A 367 -8.05 10.25 3.41
N ALA A 368 -7.99 10.19 2.07
CA ALA A 368 -9.04 9.62 1.22
C ALA A 368 -8.74 8.17 0.78
N ASP A 369 -7.75 7.51 1.38
CA ASP A 369 -7.39 6.14 1.03
C ASP A 369 -8.45 5.14 1.52
N THR A 370 -9.07 4.43 0.57
CA THR A 370 -10.08 3.40 0.84
C THR A 370 -9.51 1.99 0.81
N THR A 371 -8.24 1.83 0.46
CA THR A 371 -7.54 0.53 0.40
C THR A 371 -6.74 0.29 1.68
N CYS A 372 -5.87 1.25 2.04
CA CYS A 372 -5.13 1.27 3.29
C CYS A 372 -5.65 2.44 4.13
N PRO A 373 -6.68 2.23 4.96
CA PRO A 373 -7.36 3.31 5.67
C PRO A 373 -6.39 4.14 6.51
N PRO A 374 -6.52 5.48 6.53
CA PRO A 374 -5.59 6.32 7.28
C PRO A 374 -5.53 6.00 8.78
N SER A 375 -6.63 5.53 9.38
CA SER A 375 -6.61 5.09 10.78
C SER A 375 -5.68 3.90 11.01
N SER A 376 -5.60 2.95 10.07
CA SER A 376 -4.70 1.80 10.15
C SER A 376 -3.24 2.22 10.02
N VAL A 377 -2.94 3.18 9.13
CA VAL A 377 -1.60 3.75 8.95
C VAL A 377 -1.14 4.50 10.21
N TYR A 378 -2.03 5.29 10.78
CA TYR A 378 -1.74 6.01 12.04
C TYR A 378 -1.54 5.06 13.22
N ALA A 379 -2.27 3.95 13.30
CA ALA A 379 -2.03 2.93 14.33
C ALA A 379 -0.58 2.41 14.26
N ALA A 380 -0.06 2.18 13.04
CA ALA A 380 1.33 1.75 12.86
C ALA A 380 2.33 2.87 13.20
N TRP A 381 2.09 4.11 12.74
CA TRP A 381 2.96 5.25 13.06
C TRP A 381 3.01 5.53 14.58
N ASN A 382 1.87 5.51 15.25
CA ASN A 382 1.78 5.73 16.70
C ASN A 382 2.53 4.65 17.49
N ALA A 383 2.55 3.41 16.99
CA ALA A 383 3.24 2.30 17.63
C ALA A 383 4.77 2.40 17.59
N ILE A 384 5.36 3.18 16.66
CA ILE A 384 6.81 3.37 16.57
C ILE A 384 7.29 4.18 17.78
N PRO A 385 8.19 3.65 18.65
CA PRO A 385 8.65 4.36 19.83
C PRO A 385 9.75 5.39 19.54
N PHE A 386 10.42 5.28 18.40
CA PHE A 386 11.55 6.12 18.03
C PHE A 386 11.12 7.55 17.71
N ARG A 387 11.78 8.56 18.29
CA ARG A 387 11.36 9.97 18.16
C ARG A 387 11.59 10.55 16.76
N ASN A 388 12.62 10.10 16.03
CA ASN A 388 12.89 10.54 14.66
C ASN A 388 11.97 9.79 13.69
N LYS A 389 10.67 9.98 13.85
CA LYS A 389 9.63 9.48 12.95
C LYS A 389 8.79 10.65 12.43
N HIS A 390 8.45 10.57 11.16
CA HIS A 390 7.71 11.61 10.46
C HIS A 390 6.49 10.99 9.77
N ILE A 391 5.33 11.61 9.94
CA ILE A 391 4.14 11.31 9.15
C ILE A 391 3.87 12.47 8.21
N ILE A 392 3.52 12.17 6.97
CA ILE A 392 3.22 13.15 5.92
C ILE A 392 1.76 12.95 5.52
N ASP A 393 0.94 13.92 5.93
CA ASP A 393 -0.49 13.92 5.67
C ASP A 393 -0.79 14.45 4.26
N GLU A 394 -1.47 13.64 3.47
CA GLU A 394 -1.94 13.96 2.13
C GLU A 394 -3.47 13.95 2.10
N ILE A 395 -4.08 15.12 2.42
CA ILE A 395 -5.51 15.23 2.73
C ILE A 395 -6.42 14.77 1.59
N GLY A 396 -6.13 15.15 0.35
CA GLY A 396 -6.91 14.74 -0.83
C GLY A 396 -6.38 13.48 -1.53
N MET A 397 -5.48 12.71 -0.90
CA MET A 397 -4.86 11.54 -1.51
C MET A 397 -5.63 10.26 -1.17
N GLY A 398 -5.99 9.50 -2.21
CA GLY A 398 -6.41 8.11 -2.10
C GLY A 398 -5.21 7.15 -2.07
N HIS A 399 -5.42 5.90 -2.55
CA HIS A 399 -4.36 4.88 -2.60
C HIS A 399 -3.43 5.10 -3.79
N GLN A 400 -2.43 5.97 -3.64
CA GLN A 400 -1.54 6.36 -4.74
C GLN A 400 -0.15 6.80 -4.25
N VAL A 401 0.75 7.02 -5.20
CA VAL A 401 2.07 7.61 -4.97
C VAL A 401 2.04 9.07 -5.39
N ARG A 402 2.45 9.98 -4.49
CA ARG A 402 2.57 11.42 -4.75
C ARG A 402 4.02 11.89 -4.61
N PRO A 403 4.34 13.14 -5.02
CA PRO A 403 5.68 13.71 -4.88
C PRO A 403 6.26 13.64 -3.46
N SER A 404 5.44 13.68 -2.42
CA SER A 404 5.83 13.53 -1.02
C SER A 404 6.57 12.22 -0.75
N TYR A 405 6.20 11.12 -1.41
CA TYR A 405 6.94 9.86 -1.33
C TYR A 405 8.36 9.98 -1.88
N ASN A 406 8.51 10.59 -3.06
CA ASN A 406 9.82 10.82 -3.65
C ASN A 406 10.66 11.78 -2.81
N GLN A 407 10.05 12.80 -2.19
CA GLN A 407 10.74 13.69 -1.26
C GLN A 407 11.25 12.94 -0.02
N ALA A 408 10.46 12.01 0.53
CA ALA A 408 10.88 11.15 1.63
C ALA A 408 12.02 10.22 1.21
N LEU A 409 11.96 9.61 0.02
CA LEU A 409 13.05 8.81 -0.55
C LEU A 409 14.34 9.62 -0.70
N ASN A 410 14.25 10.85 -1.22
CA ASN A 410 15.42 11.72 -1.35
C ASN A 410 16.06 12.04 0.01
N LYS A 411 15.27 12.27 1.06
CA LYS A 411 15.79 12.44 2.43
C LYS A 411 16.48 11.18 2.93
N GLN A 412 15.92 10.00 2.67
CA GLN A 412 16.53 8.71 2.99
C GLN A 412 17.86 8.51 2.23
N GLU A 413 17.89 8.80 0.92
CA GLU A 413 19.11 8.71 0.11
C GLU A 413 20.22 9.62 0.64
N VAL A 414 19.90 10.85 1.02
CA VAL A 414 20.86 11.77 1.66
C VAL A 414 21.37 11.19 2.99
N LEU A 415 20.53 10.54 3.77
CA LEU A 415 20.93 9.88 5.01
C LEU A 415 21.87 8.70 4.74
N LEU A 416 21.58 7.88 3.74
CA LEU A 416 22.40 6.72 3.35
C LEU A 416 23.79 7.13 2.80
N LEU A 417 23.92 8.33 2.24
CA LEU A 417 25.18 8.81 1.66
C LEU A 417 26.11 9.51 2.67
N LYS A 418 25.65 9.72 3.89
CA LYS A 418 26.48 10.23 5.02
C LYS A 418 27.22 9.08 5.68
#